data_c0d74e325e6df49e3b51f257c1d5805c
#
_entry.id   c0d74e325e6df49e3b51f257c1d5805c
#
_cell.length_a   1.000
_cell.length_b   1.000
_cell.length_c   1.000
_cell.angle_alpha   90.00
_cell.angle_beta   90.00
_cell.angle_gamma   90.00
#
_symmetry.space_group_name_H-M   'P 1'
#
loop_
_entity.id
_entity.type
_entity.pdbx_description
1 polymer ?
#
loop_
_entity_poly.entity_id
_entity_poly.type
_entity_poly.pdbx_seq_one_letter_code
_entity_poly.pdbx_strand_id
1 'polypeptide(L)'
;KVNYWTGDEGRQFESDFAAFVGTKHAVAVMNGTVALEAALFALNVGPGDEVIVTPRSYVASASCVVMRGARPVFADVDPVSQNITATSIGKVITPRTRAVIAVHLAGWPCEMDDILALAQKHDLAVIEDCAQAQGARYKGRPVGSLGDVAAFSFCQDKITTTGGEGGMVTTNRKDFWSTIWSYKDHGKSYDAVYSAEVKPGP
;
A
#
# COMPACT_ATOMS: atom_id res chain seq x y z
N LYS A 1 1.85 -26.29 18.08
CA LYS A 1 3.20 -25.73 17.85
C LYS A 1 3.00 -24.36 17.23
N VAL A 2 3.41 -23.30 17.90
CA VAL A 2 3.41 -21.95 17.31
C VAL A 2 4.65 -21.84 16.42
N ASN A 3 4.44 -21.58 15.14
CA ASN A 3 5.52 -21.31 14.21
C ASN A 3 5.46 -19.84 13.80
N TYR A 4 6.33 -19.03 14.35
CA TYR A 4 6.33 -17.58 14.15
C TYR A 4 6.84 -17.15 12.77
N TRP A 5 7.45 -18.04 12.01
CA TRP A 5 8.14 -17.67 10.77
C TRP A 5 7.47 -18.23 9.52
N THR A 6 7.17 -19.52 9.51
CA THR A 6 6.70 -20.25 8.32
C THR A 6 5.35 -20.92 8.56
N GLY A 7 4.58 -20.45 9.54
CA GLY A 7 3.25 -20.97 9.86
C GLY A 7 2.26 -20.71 8.73
N ASP A 8 1.27 -21.60 8.63
CA ASP A 8 0.24 -21.50 7.60
C ASP A 8 -0.73 -20.36 7.85
N GLU A 9 -0.92 -19.93 9.10
CA GLU A 9 -1.85 -18.89 9.50
C GLU A 9 -1.55 -17.54 8.80
N GLY A 10 -0.28 -17.17 8.70
CA GLY A 10 0.12 -15.94 8.01
C GLY A 10 -0.22 -15.97 6.52
N ARG A 11 0.10 -17.10 5.85
CA ARG A 11 -0.22 -17.29 4.43
C ARG A 11 -1.72 -17.38 4.18
N GLN A 12 -2.45 -18.05 5.08
CA GLN A 12 -3.91 -18.11 4.99
C GLN A 12 -4.51 -16.72 5.16
N PHE A 13 -4.04 -15.92 6.12
CA PHE A 13 -4.48 -14.54 6.32
C PHE A 13 -4.19 -13.67 5.08
N GLU A 14 -3.01 -13.79 4.48
CA GLU A 14 -2.68 -13.10 3.22
C GLU A 14 -3.67 -13.48 2.10
N SER A 15 -3.95 -14.76 1.94
CA SER A 15 -4.89 -15.27 0.95
C SER A 15 -6.33 -14.78 1.19
N ASP A 16 -6.82 -14.87 2.42
CA ASP A 16 -8.17 -14.47 2.80
C ASP A 16 -8.35 -12.95 2.65
N PHE A 17 -7.33 -12.18 3.03
CA PHE A 17 -7.37 -10.73 2.91
C PHE A 17 -7.29 -10.27 1.44
N ALA A 18 -6.47 -10.92 0.62
CA ALA A 18 -6.45 -10.67 -0.83
C ALA A 18 -7.84 -10.93 -1.44
N ALA A 19 -8.49 -12.03 -1.08
CA ALA A 19 -9.84 -12.36 -1.52
C ALA A 19 -10.88 -11.34 -1.02
N PHE A 20 -10.79 -10.89 0.24
CA PHE A 20 -11.67 -9.88 0.83
C PHE A 20 -11.59 -8.53 0.10
N VAL A 21 -10.37 -8.10 -0.25
CA VAL A 21 -10.12 -6.85 -1.00
C VAL A 21 -10.39 -7.02 -2.50
N GLY A 22 -10.35 -8.26 -3.01
CA GLY A 22 -10.52 -8.55 -4.44
C GLY A 22 -9.24 -8.35 -5.25
N THR A 23 -8.07 -8.55 -4.62
CA THR A 23 -6.75 -8.52 -5.27
C THR A 23 -6.20 -9.93 -5.45
N LYS A 24 -5.17 -10.07 -6.31
CA LYS A 24 -4.50 -11.35 -6.54
C LYS A 24 -3.51 -11.71 -5.44
N HIS A 25 -2.95 -10.71 -4.79
CA HIS A 25 -1.83 -10.89 -3.86
C HIS A 25 -1.98 -9.99 -2.64
N ALA A 26 -1.54 -10.50 -1.50
CA ALA A 26 -1.33 -9.74 -0.28
C ALA A 26 -0.02 -10.16 0.40
N VAL A 27 0.56 -9.27 1.20
CA VAL A 27 1.73 -9.53 2.03
C VAL A 27 1.49 -8.93 3.41
N ALA A 28 1.47 -9.78 4.44
CA ALA A 28 1.37 -9.34 5.82
C ALA A 28 2.70 -8.71 6.29
N VAL A 29 2.59 -7.56 6.95
CA VAL A 29 3.72 -6.78 7.46
C VAL A 29 3.44 -6.31 8.89
N MET A 30 4.44 -5.73 9.52
CA MET A 30 4.39 -5.38 10.94
C MET A 30 3.35 -4.30 11.27
N ASN A 31 3.14 -3.32 10.38
CA ASN A 31 2.15 -2.25 10.54
C ASN A 31 1.91 -1.50 9.23
N GLY A 32 0.97 -0.54 9.25
CA GLY A 32 0.61 0.26 8.08
C GLY A 32 1.75 1.15 7.56
N THR A 33 2.63 1.64 8.43
CA THR A 33 3.79 2.45 8.03
C THR A 33 4.76 1.62 7.19
N VAL A 34 5.07 0.41 7.64
CA VAL A 34 5.90 -0.55 6.89
C VAL A 34 5.20 -0.98 5.59
N ALA A 35 3.86 -1.08 5.58
CA ALA A 35 3.11 -1.37 4.36
C ALA A 35 3.30 -0.27 3.30
N LEU A 36 3.21 1.01 3.70
CA LEU A 36 3.46 2.16 2.81
C LEU A 36 4.92 2.21 2.33
N GLU A 37 5.87 1.97 3.24
CA GLU A 37 7.29 1.92 2.89
C GLU A 37 7.60 0.81 1.88
N ALA A 38 7.05 -0.39 2.09
CA ALA A 38 7.22 -1.52 1.20
C ALA A 38 6.58 -1.27 -0.19
N ALA A 39 5.44 -0.57 -0.24
CA ALA A 39 4.83 -0.12 -1.48
C ALA A 39 5.74 0.84 -2.25
N LEU A 40 6.29 1.85 -1.58
CA LEU A 40 7.24 2.79 -2.19
C LEU A 40 8.54 2.10 -2.63
N PHE A 41 9.00 1.09 -1.87
CA PHE A 41 10.15 0.27 -2.25
C PHE A 41 9.88 -0.49 -3.55
N ALA A 42 8.72 -1.13 -3.68
CA ALA A 42 8.35 -1.88 -4.88
C ALA A 42 8.22 -0.97 -6.12
N LEU A 43 7.85 0.28 -5.92
CA LEU A 43 7.81 1.32 -6.96
C LEU A 43 9.19 1.92 -7.27
N ASN A 44 10.25 1.46 -6.61
CA ASN A 44 11.62 1.96 -6.74
C ASN A 44 11.74 3.47 -6.45
N VAL A 45 10.91 4.00 -5.56
CA VAL A 45 10.97 5.39 -5.12
C VAL A 45 12.19 5.60 -4.22
N GLY A 46 12.95 6.66 -4.47
CA GLY A 46 14.19 6.95 -3.75
C GLY A 46 14.65 8.41 -3.86
N PRO A 47 15.94 8.67 -3.55
CA PRO A 47 16.51 10.02 -3.58
C PRO A 47 16.32 10.72 -4.93
N GLY A 48 15.85 11.96 -4.90
CA GLY A 48 15.56 12.76 -6.09
C GLY A 48 14.12 12.67 -6.59
N ASP A 49 13.37 11.65 -6.16
CA ASP A 49 11.96 11.48 -6.49
C ASP A 49 11.04 12.31 -5.59
N GLU A 50 9.84 12.56 -6.07
CA GLU A 50 8.76 13.21 -5.35
C GLU A 50 7.54 12.29 -5.29
N VAL A 51 6.89 12.26 -4.12
CA VAL A 51 5.61 11.56 -3.92
C VAL A 51 4.58 12.56 -3.42
N ILE A 52 3.46 12.63 -4.12
CA ILE A 52 2.36 13.51 -3.73
C ILE A 52 1.55 12.84 -2.62
N VAL A 53 1.34 13.58 -1.54
CA VAL A 53 0.59 13.13 -0.36
C VAL A 53 -0.40 14.21 0.08
N THR A 54 -1.39 13.83 0.90
CA THR A 54 -2.28 14.80 1.54
C THR A 54 -1.68 15.29 2.87
N PRO A 55 -1.87 16.58 3.25
CA PRO A 55 -1.53 17.05 4.59
C PRO A 55 -2.51 16.54 5.66
N ARG A 56 -3.69 16.07 5.26
CA ARG A 56 -4.72 15.56 6.15
C ARG A 56 -4.67 14.03 6.23
N SER A 57 -3.75 13.52 7.03
CA SER A 57 -3.55 12.10 7.26
C SER A 57 -2.76 11.88 8.55
N TYR A 58 -2.56 10.62 8.93
CA TYR A 58 -1.53 10.25 9.88
C TYR A 58 -0.14 10.50 9.27
N VAL A 59 0.81 10.91 10.09
CA VAL A 59 2.15 11.30 9.64
C VAL A 59 2.86 10.24 8.78
N ALA A 60 2.51 8.96 8.94
CA ALA A 60 3.11 7.85 8.19
C ALA A 60 2.99 8.02 6.67
N SER A 61 1.88 8.59 6.16
CA SER A 61 1.70 8.81 4.72
C SER A 61 2.77 9.74 4.11
N ALA A 62 3.35 10.63 4.92
CA ALA A 62 4.46 11.50 4.49
C ALA A 62 5.83 10.99 4.95
N SER A 63 5.94 10.46 6.18
CA SER A 63 7.23 10.03 6.73
C SER A 63 7.80 8.81 6.00
N CYS A 64 6.97 7.88 5.49
CA CYS A 64 7.45 6.76 4.69
C CYS A 64 8.16 7.23 3.41
N VAL A 65 7.73 8.35 2.81
CA VAL A 65 8.41 8.96 1.65
C VAL A 65 9.80 9.48 2.05
N VAL A 66 9.89 10.15 3.19
CA VAL A 66 11.18 10.65 3.72
C VAL A 66 12.12 9.48 4.07
N MET A 67 11.60 8.40 4.65
CA MET A 67 12.37 7.19 4.95
C MET A 67 12.97 6.54 3.70
N ARG A 68 12.33 6.70 2.54
CA ARG A 68 12.85 6.27 1.24
C ARG A 68 13.89 7.25 0.63
N GLY A 69 14.17 8.38 1.31
CA GLY A 69 15.05 9.43 0.79
C GLY A 69 14.40 10.29 -0.29
N ALA A 70 13.10 10.12 -0.54
CA ALA A 70 12.32 10.91 -1.47
C ALA A 70 11.69 12.13 -0.78
N ARG A 71 11.10 13.03 -1.55
CA ARG A 71 10.48 14.25 -1.05
C ARG A 71 8.94 14.14 -1.07
N PRO A 72 8.25 14.24 0.07
CA PRO A 72 6.81 14.39 0.06
C PRO A 72 6.41 15.78 -0.46
N VAL A 73 5.45 15.81 -1.37
CA VAL A 73 4.86 17.03 -1.93
C VAL A 73 3.39 17.06 -1.55
N PHE A 74 2.98 18.10 -0.81
CA PHE A 74 1.61 18.14 -0.32
C PHE A 74 0.66 18.74 -1.36
N ALA A 75 -0.40 18.00 -1.66
CA ALA A 75 -1.56 18.50 -2.39
C ALA A 75 -2.73 18.69 -1.43
N ASP A 76 -3.42 19.81 -1.57
CA ASP A 76 -4.53 20.18 -0.71
C ASP A 76 -5.73 19.24 -0.86
N VAL A 77 -6.64 19.28 0.08
CA VAL A 77 -7.84 18.46 0.12
C VAL A 77 -9.07 19.26 -0.35
N ASP A 78 -10.05 18.56 -0.84
CA ASP A 78 -11.38 19.13 -1.07
C ASP A 78 -12.05 19.47 0.27
N PRO A 79 -12.65 20.66 0.42
CA PRO A 79 -13.21 21.11 1.71
C PRO A 79 -14.42 20.32 2.17
N VAL A 80 -15.10 19.58 1.28
CA VAL A 80 -16.28 18.79 1.61
C VAL A 80 -15.91 17.35 1.95
N SER A 81 -15.23 16.65 1.02
CA SER A 81 -14.82 15.25 1.21
C SER A 81 -13.62 15.10 2.13
N GLN A 82 -12.84 16.15 2.30
CA GLN A 82 -11.58 16.17 3.05
C GLN A 82 -10.49 15.25 2.47
N ASN A 83 -10.70 14.74 1.28
CA ASN A 83 -9.77 13.87 0.55
C ASN A 83 -8.97 14.67 -0.49
N ILE A 84 -7.81 14.14 -0.85
CA ILE A 84 -7.02 14.60 -1.99
C ILE A 84 -7.80 14.40 -3.30
N THR A 85 -7.65 15.29 -4.26
CA THR A 85 -8.38 15.23 -5.54
C THR A 85 -7.42 15.28 -6.73
N ALA A 86 -7.86 14.80 -7.88
CA ALA A 86 -7.10 14.94 -9.13
C ALA A 86 -6.76 16.41 -9.44
N THR A 87 -7.66 17.34 -9.13
CA THR A 87 -7.42 18.78 -9.32
C THR A 87 -6.29 19.31 -8.44
N SER A 88 -6.26 18.93 -7.16
CA SER A 88 -5.20 19.36 -6.24
C SER A 88 -3.86 18.68 -6.56
N ILE A 89 -3.88 17.39 -6.91
CA ILE A 89 -2.71 16.63 -7.37
C ILE A 89 -2.10 17.30 -8.62
N GLY A 90 -2.93 17.61 -9.62
CA GLY A 90 -2.46 18.20 -10.89
C GLY A 90 -1.72 19.52 -10.74
N LYS A 91 -2.00 20.30 -9.69
CA LYS A 91 -1.33 21.58 -9.42
C LYS A 91 0.11 21.45 -8.93
N VAL A 92 0.50 20.25 -8.43
CA VAL A 92 1.79 20.03 -7.77
C VAL A 92 2.66 18.96 -8.46
N ILE A 93 2.20 18.39 -9.58
CA ILE A 93 2.98 17.46 -10.39
C ILE A 93 4.22 18.15 -10.94
N THR A 94 5.37 17.50 -10.84
CA THR A 94 6.63 17.93 -11.43
C THR A 94 7.26 16.77 -12.21
N PRO A 95 8.33 17.00 -13.01
CA PRO A 95 9.05 15.90 -13.67
C PRO A 95 9.68 14.87 -12.73
N ARG A 96 9.80 15.18 -11.43
CA ARG A 96 10.30 14.28 -10.40
C ARG A 96 9.21 13.48 -9.71
N THR A 97 7.94 13.79 -9.94
CA THR A 97 6.82 13.06 -9.33
C THR A 97 6.80 11.63 -9.85
N ARG A 98 6.75 10.65 -8.93
CA ARG A 98 6.72 9.20 -9.23
C ARG A 98 5.43 8.54 -8.80
N ALA A 99 4.85 9.00 -7.70
CA ALA A 99 3.66 8.37 -7.15
C ALA A 99 2.76 9.38 -6.43
N VAL A 100 1.52 8.95 -6.22
CA VAL A 100 0.53 9.61 -5.38
C VAL A 100 0.11 8.63 -4.29
N ILE A 101 0.04 9.08 -3.03
CA ILE A 101 -0.59 8.34 -1.94
C ILE A 101 -1.99 8.91 -1.73
N ALA A 102 -3.00 8.16 -2.15
CA ALA A 102 -4.41 8.49 -1.96
C ALA A 102 -4.90 7.90 -0.64
N VAL A 103 -5.12 8.77 0.35
CA VAL A 103 -5.59 8.36 1.67
C VAL A 103 -7.12 8.37 1.69
N HIS A 104 -7.73 7.24 1.99
CA HIS A 104 -9.18 7.10 2.17
C HIS A 104 -9.55 7.50 3.60
N LEU A 105 -9.61 8.81 3.85
CA LEU A 105 -9.74 9.39 5.19
C LEU A 105 -11.04 8.97 5.85
N ALA A 106 -10.95 8.48 7.08
CA ALA A 106 -12.09 8.04 7.90
C ALA A 106 -13.00 7.00 7.21
N GLY A 107 -12.45 6.23 6.27
CA GLY A 107 -13.19 5.24 5.51
C GLY A 107 -13.97 5.81 4.30
N TRP A 108 -13.83 7.11 4.01
CA TRP A 108 -14.44 7.72 2.83
C TRP A 108 -13.47 7.63 1.64
N PRO A 109 -13.80 6.91 0.57
CA PRO A 109 -12.90 6.75 -0.56
C PRO A 109 -12.62 8.07 -1.29
N CYS A 110 -11.38 8.24 -1.77
CA CYS A 110 -11.06 9.28 -2.75
C CYS A 110 -11.82 9.06 -4.07
N GLU A 111 -11.97 10.10 -4.89
CA GLU A 111 -12.49 10.00 -6.24
C GLU A 111 -11.45 9.32 -7.14
N MET A 112 -11.37 7.98 -7.02
CA MET A 112 -10.30 7.17 -7.59
C MET A 112 -10.28 7.18 -9.12
N ASP A 113 -11.44 7.23 -9.78
CA ASP A 113 -11.47 7.22 -11.25
C ASP A 113 -10.74 8.46 -11.83
N ASP A 114 -10.94 9.64 -11.23
CA ASP A 114 -10.28 10.88 -11.65
C ASP A 114 -8.78 10.86 -11.31
N ILE A 115 -8.43 10.34 -10.12
CA ILE A 115 -7.03 10.22 -9.70
C ILE A 115 -6.28 9.25 -10.62
N LEU A 116 -6.85 8.09 -10.93
CA LEU A 116 -6.25 7.10 -11.81
C LEU A 116 -6.09 7.62 -13.24
N ALA A 117 -7.09 8.32 -13.76
CA ALA A 117 -7.00 8.94 -15.08
C ALA A 117 -5.87 9.99 -15.16
N LEU A 118 -5.73 10.82 -14.11
CA LEU A 118 -4.63 11.77 -14.01
C LEU A 118 -3.28 11.07 -13.90
N ALA A 119 -3.18 10.06 -13.04
CA ALA A 119 -1.96 9.28 -12.84
C ALA A 119 -1.49 8.61 -14.13
N GLN A 120 -2.40 7.98 -14.86
CA GLN A 120 -2.11 7.38 -16.17
C GLN A 120 -1.58 8.41 -17.16
N LYS A 121 -2.17 9.62 -17.23
CA LYS A 121 -1.73 10.69 -18.12
C LYS A 121 -0.30 11.15 -17.83
N HIS A 122 0.15 11.07 -16.60
CA HIS A 122 1.44 11.57 -16.13
C HIS A 122 2.44 10.45 -15.79
N ASP A 123 2.12 9.19 -16.10
CA ASP A 123 2.93 8.00 -15.77
C ASP A 123 3.30 7.92 -14.28
N LEU A 124 2.30 8.17 -13.42
CA LEU A 124 2.43 8.11 -11.97
C LEU A 124 1.83 6.82 -11.42
N ALA A 125 2.49 6.22 -10.44
CA ALA A 125 1.91 5.13 -9.66
C ALA A 125 0.92 5.66 -8.60
N VAL A 126 -0.10 4.88 -8.29
CA VAL A 126 -1.09 5.20 -7.25
C VAL A 126 -1.02 4.19 -6.13
N ILE A 127 -0.69 4.67 -4.93
CA ILE A 127 -0.75 3.92 -3.68
C ILE A 127 -2.04 4.30 -2.98
N GLU A 128 -2.86 3.32 -2.62
CA GLU A 128 -4.02 3.54 -1.75
C GLU A 128 -3.58 3.38 -0.28
N ASP A 129 -3.74 4.43 0.52
CA ASP A 129 -3.62 4.31 1.98
C ASP A 129 -5.01 3.99 2.56
N CYS A 130 -5.22 2.71 2.83
CA CYS A 130 -6.46 2.15 3.33
C CYS A 130 -6.44 1.93 4.86
N ALA A 131 -5.50 2.55 5.59
CA ALA A 131 -5.34 2.34 7.04
C ALA A 131 -6.60 2.67 7.86
N GLN A 132 -7.53 3.45 7.31
CA GLN A 132 -8.80 3.82 7.94
C GLN A 132 -10.03 3.31 7.15
N ALA A 133 -9.85 2.45 6.15
CA ALA A 133 -10.87 2.18 5.15
C ALA A 133 -11.11 0.67 4.87
N GLN A 134 -10.83 -0.19 5.85
CA GLN A 134 -11.09 -1.63 5.71
C GLN A 134 -12.57 -1.87 5.41
N GLY A 135 -12.86 -2.54 4.29
CA GLY A 135 -14.21 -2.83 3.84
C GLY A 135 -14.93 -1.71 3.09
N ALA A 136 -14.34 -0.51 3.00
CA ALA A 136 -14.91 0.59 2.20
C ALA A 136 -14.93 0.25 0.71
N ARG A 137 -15.87 0.86 -0.01
CA ARG A 137 -16.05 0.64 -1.45
C ARG A 137 -16.22 1.96 -2.21
N TYR A 138 -15.52 2.07 -3.30
CA TYR A 138 -15.67 3.14 -4.28
C TYR A 138 -16.45 2.62 -5.50
N LYS A 139 -17.66 3.13 -5.72
CA LYS A 139 -18.55 2.68 -6.81
C LYS A 139 -18.70 1.15 -6.87
N GLY A 140 -18.88 0.51 -5.71
CA GLY A 140 -19.04 -0.93 -5.57
C GLY A 140 -17.73 -1.75 -5.59
N ARG A 141 -16.60 -1.18 -5.97
CA ARG A 141 -15.27 -1.83 -5.95
C ARG A 141 -14.60 -1.63 -4.59
N PRO A 142 -14.03 -2.66 -3.95
CA PRO A 142 -13.33 -2.49 -2.69
C PRO A 142 -12.14 -1.54 -2.84
N VAL A 143 -11.95 -0.63 -1.87
CA VAL A 143 -10.69 0.12 -1.78
C VAL A 143 -9.54 -0.82 -1.45
N GLY A 144 -8.34 -0.49 -1.92
CA GLY A 144 -7.19 -1.38 -1.84
C GLY A 144 -7.02 -2.30 -3.05
N SER A 145 -7.98 -2.25 -4.02
CA SER A 145 -7.92 -2.98 -5.28
C SER A 145 -7.87 -2.08 -6.52
N LEU A 146 -7.87 -0.76 -6.33
CA LEU A 146 -8.08 0.22 -7.39
C LEU A 146 -6.77 0.77 -7.94
N GLY A 147 -5.80 1.06 -7.06
CA GLY A 147 -4.48 1.55 -7.41
C GLY A 147 -3.51 0.42 -7.80
N ASP A 148 -2.24 0.78 -7.96
CA ASP A 148 -1.16 -0.18 -8.25
C ASP A 148 -0.85 -1.07 -7.06
N VAL A 149 -0.92 -0.49 -5.86
CA VAL A 149 -0.64 -1.14 -4.58
C VAL A 149 -1.39 -0.41 -3.48
N ALA A 150 -1.77 -1.14 -2.43
CA ALA A 150 -2.44 -0.54 -1.29
C ALA A 150 -1.82 -0.99 0.04
N ALA A 151 -1.94 -0.12 1.05
CA ALA A 151 -1.46 -0.34 2.40
C ALA A 151 -2.61 -0.31 3.40
N PHE A 152 -2.67 -1.30 4.27
CA PHE A 152 -3.63 -1.41 5.37
C PHE A 152 -2.91 -1.44 6.71
N SER A 153 -3.58 -0.98 7.74
CA SER A 153 -3.11 -1.04 9.12
C SER A 153 -4.10 -1.83 9.98
N PHE A 154 -3.58 -2.68 10.85
CA PHE A 154 -4.34 -3.43 11.85
C PHE A 154 -3.91 -3.06 13.28
N CYS A 155 -3.43 -1.83 13.46
CA CYS A 155 -3.12 -1.26 14.76
C CYS A 155 -4.35 -1.32 15.68
N GLN A 156 -4.13 -1.27 16.98
CA GLN A 156 -5.16 -1.44 18.02
C GLN A 156 -6.38 -0.52 17.89
N ASP A 157 -6.23 0.64 17.25
CA ASP A 157 -7.29 1.66 17.07
C ASP A 157 -8.01 1.58 15.71
N LYS A 158 -7.70 0.56 14.90
CA LYS A 158 -8.30 0.39 13.56
C LYS A 158 -9.60 -0.40 13.59
N ILE A 159 -10.37 -0.30 12.50
CA ILE A 159 -11.64 -1.02 12.29
C ILE A 159 -11.44 -2.54 12.46
N THR A 160 -10.38 -3.06 11.85
CA THR A 160 -9.91 -4.44 12.04
C THR A 160 -8.53 -4.37 12.68
N THR A 161 -8.33 -5.11 13.78
CA THR A 161 -7.09 -5.09 14.55
C THR A 161 -6.58 -6.49 14.83
N THR A 162 -5.27 -6.63 14.91
CA THR A 162 -4.58 -7.84 15.40
C THR A 162 -4.37 -7.84 16.93
N GLY A 163 -4.98 -6.87 17.62
CA GLY A 163 -4.84 -6.71 19.06
C GLY A 163 -3.58 -5.95 19.49
N GLY A 164 -2.80 -5.43 18.55
CA GLY A 164 -1.57 -4.66 18.77
C GLY A 164 -1.16 -3.96 17.50
N GLU A 165 -0.14 -4.46 16.83
CA GLU A 165 0.35 -3.98 15.56
C GLU A 165 0.15 -5.02 14.45
N GLY A 166 -0.11 -4.55 13.25
CA GLY A 166 -0.22 -5.35 12.04
C GLY A 166 -0.47 -4.47 10.83
N GLY A 167 -0.18 -5.01 9.66
CA GLY A 167 -0.44 -4.35 8.39
C GLY A 167 -0.51 -5.36 7.24
N MET A 168 -0.99 -4.88 6.11
CA MET A 168 -1.08 -5.66 4.89
C MET A 168 -0.79 -4.77 3.69
N VAL A 169 -0.07 -5.31 2.73
CA VAL A 169 0.02 -4.73 1.39
C VAL A 169 -0.82 -5.58 0.45
N THR A 170 -1.62 -4.96 -0.43
CA THR A 170 -2.36 -5.68 -1.47
C THR A 170 -2.02 -5.14 -2.85
N THR A 171 -1.99 -6.02 -3.86
CA THR A 171 -1.71 -5.66 -5.24
C THR A 171 -2.19 -6.73 -6.23
N ASN A 172 -2.46 -6.31 -7.45
CA ASN A 172 -2.71 -7.24 -8.57
C ASN A 172 -1.43 -7.57 -9.37
N ARG A 173 -0.32 -6.90 -9.05
CA ARG A 173 0.97 -7.04 -9.74
C ARG A 173 1.86 -8.05 -9.04
N LYS A 174 2.18 -9.17 -9.74
CA LYS A 174 3.05 -10.23 -9.21
C LYS A 174 4.48 -9.73 -8.95
N ASP A 175 4.99 -8.84 -9.77
CA ASP A 175 6.33 -8.24 -9.62
C ASP A 175 6.42 -7.40 -8.33
N PHE A 176 5.40 -6.58 -8.04
CA PHE A 176 5.33 -5.83 -6.78
C PHE A 176 5.21 -6.76 -5.58
N TRP A 177 4.30 -7.74 -5.65
CA TRP A 177 4.16 -8.73 -4.59
C TRP A 177 5.47 -9.45 -4.28
N SER A 178 6.16 -9.95 -5.31
CA SER A 178 7.44 -10.65 -5.13
C SER A 178 8.51 -9.75 -4.51
N THR A 179 8.60 -8.49 -4.96
CA THR A 179 9.53 -7.50 -4.41
C THR A 179 9.23 -7.17 -2.96
N ILE A 180 7.95 -6.94 -2.61
CA ILE A 180 7.50 -6.63 -1.25
C ILE A 180 7.75 -7.82 -0.32
N TRP A 181 7.41 -9.03 -0.79
CA TRP A 181 7.65 -10.23 0.00
C TRP A 181 9.13 -10.44 0.29
N SER A 182 9.97 -10.29 -0.74
CA SER A 182 11.43 -10.37 -0.60
C SER A 182 11.98 -9.30 0.35
N TYR A 183 11.51 -8.06 0.24
CA TYR A 183 11.90 -6.96 1.11
C TYR A 183 11.58 -7.25 2.59
N LYS A 184 10.37 -7.74 2.86
CA LYS A 184 9.94 -8.17 4.19
C LYS A 184 10.77 -9.32 4.74
N ASP A 185 11.21 -10.24 3.86
CA ASP A 185 11.82 -11.52 4.27
C ASP A 185 13.32 -11.61 3.94
N HIS A 186 14.04 -10.55 4.27
CA HIS A 186 15.52 -10.49 4.21
C HIS A 186 16.10 -10.74 2.82
N GLY A 187 15.42 -10.38 1.75
CA GLY A 187 15.87 -10.56 0.38
C GLY A 187 15.70 -11.97 -0.18
N LYS A 188 14.96 -12.86 0.50
CA LYS A 188 14.70 -14.21 0.00
C LYS A 188 13.69 -14.20 -1.16
N SER A 189 13.76 -15.22 -2.00
CA SER A 189 12.73 -15.51 -3.00
C SER A 189 11.63 -16.37 -2.40
N TYR A 190 10.36 -15.98 -2.58
CA TYR A 190 9.21 -16.77 -2.16
C TYR A 190 9.24 -18.17 -2.80
N ASP A 191 9.48 -18.23 -4.11
CA ASP A 191 9.51 -19.49 -4.85
C ASP A 191 10.62 -20.41 -4.34
N ALA A 192 11.78 -19.86 -3.98
CA ALA A 192 12.87 -20.65 -3.42
C ALA A 192 12.58 -21.20 -2.01
N VAL A 193 11.74 -20.51 -1.24
CA VAL A 193 11.39 -20.93 0.13
C VAL A 193 10.24 -21.96 0.12
N TYR A 194 9.25 -21.78 -0.76
CA TYR A 194 8.00 -22.53 -0.71
C TYR A 194 7.75 -23.44 -1.91
N SER A 195 8.54 -23.38 -2.99
CA SER A 195 8.38 -24.34 -4.07
C SER A 195 8.80 -25.75 -3.61
N ALA A 196 7.93 -26.72 -3.83
CA ALA A 196 8.11 -28.12 -3.44
C ALA A 196 9.31 -28.83 -4.12
N GLU A 197 10.03 -28.13 -5.02
CA GLU A 197 11.18 -28.67 -5.75
C GLU A 197 12.51 -28.55 -5.00
N VAL A 198 12.58 -27.77 -3.92
CA VAL A 198 13.76 -27.75 -3.05
C VAL A 198 13.68 -28.98 -2.14
N LYS A 199 14.11 -30.16 -2.64
CA LYS A 199 14.38 -31.29 -1.78
C LYS A 199 15.45 -30.86 -0.76
N PRO A 200 15.21 -31.07 0.55
CA PRO A 200 16.29 -30.90 1.51
C PRO A 200 17.44 -31.78 1.05
N GLY A 201 18.62 -31.21 0.94
CA GLY A 201 19.84 -31.98 0.71
C GLY A 201 20.00 -33.07 1.78
N PRO A 202 20.77 -34.11 1.48
CA PRO A 202 20.97 -35.23 2.40
C PRO A 202 21.58 -34.76 3.72
#